data_841bc96b25613486e8bf687a70dbf576
#
_entry.id   841bc96b25613486e8bf687a70dbf576
#
_cell.length_a   1.000
_cell.length_b   1.000
_cell.length_c   1.000
_cell.angle_alpha   90.00
_cell.angle_beta   90.00
_cell.angle_gamma   90.00
#
_symmetry.space_group_name_H-M   'P 1'
#
loop_
_entity.id
_entity.type
_entity.pdbx_description
1 polymer ?
#
loop_
_entity_poly.entity_id
_entity_poly.type
_entity_poly.pdbx_seq_one_letter_code
_entity_poly.pdbx_strand_id
1 'polypeptide(L)'
;MIQGNLLPDYIFESSWEVCNKVGGIYTVLSTRAKTMQDVMRDHVVFIGPDFWQDKENPLFVEDKKLLAAWRKQAAREALEIRVGRWNIPGRPIAVLVDFTPFYAIKDDLYGALWRDYGVDSLHAYGDYDEASMFSYAAGRVVESFYAFYLRVDADSPQPRVVYQAHEWMTGLGALYIQKHVPAIATIFTTHATTIGRSIAGNGKPLYDYLFAYNGNQMADELNVQSKHSIERQTAHHVDCFTTVSDVTARECAELLDKQPDVVLPNGFEMDFVPKGQKYTAARRRARRRILQVAGALMGTTFPDDTLIVSTSGRYEWKNKGIDVYLEGIARLRDHAAELQHPVLALMEVPAWQAGPREDLKAALQAPASDDVPADAASGGKQPLADPFITHVLHEPWSDPATNFLRQRGFQNLPEDRVKVMFIPCYLDGADGIFDLHYYELLPGLDLTAYPSYYEPWGYTPLESVAFHVPCLTTTLAGFGVWAEELKAQRRNTAAGGPKDGDTAHCHLDTDGVEVILRTDYNYDEVADRIANEILGYAALTGKQVDAARKAAVALAGEALWKNFFQYYRKAYAIALQRAAERNLQ
;
A
#
# COMPACT_ATOMS: atom_id res chain seq x y z
N MET A 1 -28.38 13.92 -15.49
CA MET A 1 -28.32 12.82 -14.49
C MET A 1 -27.54 11.69 -15.13
N ILE A 2 -26.32 11.44 -14.68
CA ILE A 2 -25.49 10.33 -15.17
C ILE A 2 -26.22 9.04 -14.75
N GLN A 3 -26.64 8.22 -15.73
CA GLN A 3 -27.16 6.89 -15.43
C GLN A 3 -26.02 6.05 -14.85
N GLY A 4 -25.94 5.94 -13.52
CA GLY A 4 -24.82 5.38 -12.75
C GLY A 4 -24.59 3.87 -12.86
N ASN A 5 -25.02 3.22 -13.94
CA ASN A 5 -24.90 1.77 -14.13
C ASN A 5 -24.30 1.37 -15.50
N LEU A 6 -23.64 2.29 -16.19
CA LEU A 6 -23.04 1.97 -17.48
C LEU A 6 -21.70 1.25 -17.26
N LEU A 7 -21.69 -0.08 -17.41
CA LEU A 7 -20.44 -0.86 -17.44
C LEU A 7 -19.89 -0.87 -18.86
N PRO A 8 -18.56 -0.82 -19.04
CA PRO A 8 -17.93 -1.08 -20.34
C PRO A 8 -18.13 -2.54 -20.77
N ASP A 9 -18.02 -2.80 -22.06
CA ASP A 9 -18.04 -4.16 -22.61
C ASP A 9 -16.66 -4.81 -22.51
N TYR A 10 -15.58 -4.01 -22.57
CA TYR A 10 -14.19 -4.42 -22.36
C TYR A 10 -13.41 -3.39 -21.55
N ILE A 11 -12.50 -3.88 -20.70
CA ILE A 11 -11.58 -3.08 -19.91
C ILE A 11 -10.15 -3.59 -20.15
N PHE A 12 -9.24 -2.68 -20.49
CA PHE A 12 -7.82 -2.91 -20.51
C PHE A 12 -7.17 -2.12 -19.38
N GLU A 13 -6.39 -2.77 -18.55
CA GLU A 13 -5.65 -2.10 -17.46
C GLU A 13 -4.15 -2.31 -17.65
N SER A 14 -3.39 -1.23 -17.76
CA SER A 14 -1.93 -1.27 -17.85
C SER A 14 -1.29 -0.81 -16.55
N SER A 15 -0.32 -1.58 -16.08
CA SER A 15 0.50 -1.22 -14.93
C SER A 15 1.85 -1.94 -15.00
N TRP A 16 2.88 -1.26 -14.52
CA TRP A 16 4.20 -1.84 -14.31
C TRP A 16 4.19 -3.05 -13.37
N GLU A 17 3.16 -3.13 -12.51
CA GLU A 17 3.03 -4.17 -11.50
C GLU A 17 2.10 -5.35 -11.90
N VAL A 18 1.66 -5.42 -13.14
CA VAL A 18 0.93 -6.61 -13.64
C VAL A 18 1.90 -7.77 -13.81
N CYS A 19 1.64 -8.88 -13.11
CA CYS A 19 2.54 -10.04 -13.02
C CYS A 19 3.97 -9.70 -12.55
N ASN A 20 4.14 -8.55 -11.89
CA ASN A 20 5.40 -8.03 -11.41
C ASN A 20 5.18 -7.38 -10.03
N LYS A 21 5.57 -8.04 -8.95
CA LYS A 21 5.33 -7.57 -7.59
C LYS A 21 6.43 -6.60 -7.15
N VAL A 22 6.12 -5.30 -7.17
CA VAL A 22 7.04 -4.23 -6.75
C VAL A 22 6.50 -3.48 -5.54
N GLY A 23 5.23 -3.08 -5.54
CA GLY A 23 4.67 -2.20 -4.52
C GLY A 23 3.17 -2.36 -4.27
N GLY A 24 2.55 -1.28 -3.80
CA GLY A 24 1.13 -1.26 -3.41
C GLY A 24 0.15 -1.37 -4.58
N ILE A 25 0.55 -0.99 -5.79
CA ILE A 25 -0.31 -1.09 -6.97
C ILE A 25 -0.57 -2.56 -7.31
N TYR A 26 0.44 -3.43 -7.16
CA TYR A 26 0.24 -4.87 -7.25
C TYR A 26 -0.89 -5.33 -6.34
N THR A 27 -0.91 -4.88 -5.09
CA THR A 27 -1.96 -5.23 -4.13
C THR A 27 -3.33 -4.73 -4.59
N VAL A 28 -3.43 -3.49 -5.07
CA VAL A 28 -4.68 -2.93 -5.63
C VAL A 28 -5.23 -3.80 -6.75
N LEU A 29 -4.40 -4.07 -7.76
CA LEU A 29 -4.83 -4.78 -8.97
C LEU A 29 -5.12 -6.25 -8.68
N SER A 30 -4.21 -6.94 -7.98
CA SER A 30 -4.31 -8.38 -7.74
C SER A 30 -5.47 -8.74 -6.81
N THR A 31 -5.76 -7.92 -5.79
CA THR A 31 -6.87 -8.19 -4.88
C THR A 31 -8.22 -7.78 -5.47
N ARG A 32 -8.27 -6.75 -6.34
CA ARG A 32 -9.49 -6.34 -7.04
C ARG A 32 -9.85 -7.29 -8.20
N ALA A 33 -8.88 -7.98 -8.77
CA ALA A 33 -9.05 -8.78 -9.98
C ALA A 33 -10.21 -9.79 -9.87
N LYS A 34 -10.39 -10.42 -8.70
CA LYS A 34 -11.50 -11.37 -8.49
C LYS A 34 -12.86 -10.68 -8.63
N THR A 35 -13.06 -9.54 -7.96
CA THR A 35 -14.30 -8.75 -8.07
C THR A 35 -14.57 -8.32 -9.51
N MET A 36 -13.53 -7.93 -10.27
CA MET A 36 -13.66 -7.57 -11.68
C MET A 36 -14.04 -8.79 -12.54
N GLN A 37 -13.41 -9.94 -12.31
CA GLN A 37 -13.74 -11.18 -13.01
C GLN A 37 -15.17 -11.67 -12.74
N ASP A 38 -15.64 -11.53 -11.51
CA ASP A 38 -17.01 -11.91 -11.15
C ASP A 38 -18.06 -11.06 -11.92
N VAL A 39 -17.72 -9.79 -12.24
CA VAL A 39 -18.62 -8.86 -12.97
C VAL A 39 -18.43 -8.92 -14.47
N MET A 40 -17.18 -8.90 -14.96
CA MET A 40 -16.81 -8.69 -16.37
C MET A 40 -16.29 -9.96 -17.04
N ARG A 41 -15.94 -10.98 -16.28
CA ARG A 41 -15.31 -12.22 -16.78
C ARG A 41 -14.05 -11.91 -17.59
N ASP A 42 -13.82 -12.62 -18.68
CA ASP A 42 -12.68 -12.47 -19.58
C ASP A 42 -12.70 -11.19 -20.45
N HIS A 43 -13.58 -10.24 -20.14
CA HIS A 43 -13.60 -8.92 -20.75
C HIS A 43 -12.71 -7.90 -20.02
N VAL A 44 -11.96 -8.34 -19.02
CA VAL A 44 -10.90 -7.55 -18.39
C VAL A 44 -9.55 -8.15 -18.76
N VAL A 45 -8.69 -7.32 -19.34
CA VAL A 45 -7.35 -7.71 -19.77
C VAL A 45 -6.33 -6.82 -19.08
N PHE A 46 -5.43 -7.44 -18.33
CA PHE A 46 -4.31 -6.75 -17.68
C PHE A 46 -3.08 -6.78 -18.58
N ILE A 47 -2.36 -5.67 -18.68
CA ILE A 47 -1.16 -5.53 -19.52
C ILE A 47 0.02 -5.16 -18.64
N GLY A 48 1.07 -5.96 -18.68
CA GLY A 48 2.31 -5.77 -17.93
C GLY A 48 3.56 -5.93 -18.78
N PRO A 49 4.73 -5.51 -18.27
CA PRO A 49 6.01 -5.70 -18.92
C PRO A 49 6.45 -7.17 -18.85
N ASP A 50 7.08 -7.66 -19.90
CA ASP A 50 7.66 -9.01 -19.92
C ASP A 50 9.13 -9.00 -19.49
N PHE A 51 9.38 -9.04 -18.20
CA PHE A 51 10.74 -9.17 -17.63
C PHE A 51 11.25 -10.63 -17.57
N TRP A 52 10.39 -11.60 -17.92
CA TRP A 52 10.62 -13.02 -17.69
C TRP A 52 10.71 -13.81 -19.00
N GLN A 53 11.19 -13.18 -20.08
CA GLN A 53 11.19 -13.75 -21.43
C GLN A 53 11.73 -15.18 -21.49
N ASP A 54 12.84 -15.46 -20.80
CA ASP A 54 13.54 -16.75 -20.78
C ASP A 54 13.37 -17.54 -19.47
N LYS A 55 12.49 -17.09 -18.57
CA LYS A 55 12.30 -17.69 -17.24
C LYS A 55 10.82 -17.90 -16.93
N GLU A 56 10.54 -18.85 -16.05
CA GLU A 56 9.19 -18.99 -15.50
C GLU A 56 8.86 -17.82 -14.56
N ASN A 57 7.76 -17.15 -14.84
CA ASN A 57 7.21 -16.13 -13.94
C ASN A 57 6.20 -16.82 -13.01
N PRO A 58 6.43 -16.86 -11.67
CA PRO A 58 5.52 -17.50 -10.72
C PRO A 58 4.13 -16.86 -10.67
N LEU A 59 4.03 -15.61 -11.14
CA LEU A 59 2.78 -14.84 -11.18
C LEU A 59 2.04 -14.96 -12.52
N PHE A 60 2.57 -15.66 -13.51
CA PHE A 60 1.98 -15.75 -14.84
C PHE A 60 1.96 -17.18 -15.36
N VAL A 61 0.80 -17.63 -15.80
CA VAL A 61 0.61 -18.93 -16.45
C VAL A 61 0.29 -18.71 -17.91
N GLU A 62 1.27 -18.91 -18.80
CA GLU A 62 1.07 -18.73 -20.22
C GLU A 62 0.07 -19.76 -20.78
N ASP A 63 -0.84 -19.29 -21.66
CA ASP A 63 -1.76 -20.13 -22.42
C ASP A 63 -1.62 -19.86 -23.93
N LYS A 64 -0.94 -20.76 -24.62
CA LYS A 64 -0.67 -20.63 -26.07
C LYS A 64 -1.93 -20.73 -26.95
N LYS A 65 -3.05 -21.21 -26.40
CA LYS A 65 -4.33 -21.32 -27.10
C LYS A 65 -5.19 -20.07 -26.91
N LEU A 66 -5.02 -19.38 -25.79
CA LEU A 66 -5.78 -18.18 -25.48
C LEU A 66 -5.44 -17.07 -26.47
N LEU A 67 -6.47 -16.52 -27.12
CA LEU A 67 -6.36 -15.44 -28.12
C LEU A 67 -5.38 -15.76 -29.27
N ALA A 68 -5.25 -17.04 -29.65
CA ALA A 68 -4.23 -17.53 -30.59
C ALA A 68 -4.30 -16.87 -31.99
N ALA A 69 -5.51 -16.50 -32.45
CA ALA A 69 -5.68 -15.80 -33.72
C ALA A 69 -5.09 -14.38 -33.67
N TRP A 70 -5.39 -13.64 -32.63
CA TRP A 70 -4.85 -12.30 -32.42
C TRP A 70 -3.34 -12.31 -32.16
N ARG A 71 -2.81 -13.29 -31.43
CA ARG A 71 -1.34 -13.41 -31.19
C ARG A 71 -0.57 -13.48 -32.51
N LYS A 72 -1.12 -14.20 -33.54
CA LYS A 72 -0.51 -14.25 -34.86
C LYS A 72 -0.55 -12.89 -35.57
N GLN A 73 -1.60 -12.12 -35.35
CA GLN A 73 -1.71 -10.77 -35.92
C GLN A 73 -0.74 -9.82 -35.22
N ALA A 74 -0.69 -9.83 -33.89
CA ALA A 74 0.23 -9.03 -33.10
C ALA A 74 1.70 -9.25 -33.49
N ALA A 75 2.09 -10.52 -33.75
CA ALA A 75 3.43 -10.83 -34.23
C ALA A 75 3.72 -10.25 -35.64
N ARG A 76 2.70 -10.15 -36.51
CA ARG A 76 2.85 -9.46 -37.82
C ARG A 76 3.01 -7.95 -37.69
N GLU A 77 2.52 -7.39 -36.62
CA GLU A 77 2.63 -5.97 -36.23
C GLU A 77 3.90 -5.68 -35.43
N ALA A 78 4.81 -6.65 -35.34
CA ALA A 78 6.05 -6.59 -34.54
C ALA A 78 5.79 -6.32 -33.03
N LEU A 79 4.66 -6.83 -32.53
CA LEU A 79 4.35 -6.84 -31.09
C LEU A 79 4.74 -8.21 -30.52
N GLU A 80 5.77 -8.23 -29.71
CA GLU A 80 6.23 -9.43 -29.00
C GLU A 80 5.46 -9.55 -27.69
N ILE A 81 4.49 -10.47 -27.66
CA ILE A 81 3.58 -10.64 -26.52
C ILE A 81 3.49 -12.09 -26.06
N ARG A 82 3.32 -12.25 -24.76
CA ARG A 82 2.89 -13.50 -24.14
C ARG A 82 1.50 -13.32 -23.55
N VAL A 83 0.61 -14.26 -23.81
CA VAL A 83 -0.78 -14.22 -23.36
C VAL A 83 -1.04 -15.40 -22.44
N GLY A 84 -1.71 -15.16 -21.34
CA GLY A 84 -2.02 -16.19 -20.36
C GLY A 84 -2.93 -15.67 -19.23
N ARG A 85 -2.76 -16.26 -18.08
CA ARG A 85 -3.52 -15.91 -16.86
C ARG A 85 -2.59 -15.41 -15.78
N TRP A 86 -2.97 -14.31 -15.16
CA TRP A 86 -2.32 -13.86 -13.93
C TRP A 86 -2.61 -14.88 -12.82
N ASN A 87 -1.58 -15.39 -12.14
CA ASN A 87 -1.69 -16.43 -11.12
C ASN A 87 -2.09 -15.85 -9.75
N ILE A 88 -3.27 -15.25 -9.71
CA ILE A 88 -3.90 -14.61 -8.55
C ILE A 88 -5.38 -15.04 -8.47
N PRO A 89 -6.11 -14.77 -7.36
CA PRO A 89 -7.54 -15.01 -7.29
C PRO A 89 -8.30 -14.36 -8.45
N GLY A 90 -9.23 -15.10 -9.06
CA GLY A 90 -9.95 -14.69 -10.25
C GLY A 90 -9.26 -15.05 -11.58
N ARG A 91 -7.94 -15.29 -11.58
CA ARG A 91 -7.16 -15.69 -12.76
C ARG A 91 -7.48 -14.90 -14.03
N PRO A 92 -7.42 -13.55 -13.99
CA PRO A 92 -7.76 -12.72 -15.16
C PRO A 92 -6.79 -12.94 -16.31
N ILE A 93 -7.22 -12.57 -17.50
CA ILE A 93 -6.34 -12.53 -18.66
C ILE A 93 -5.22 -11.51 -18.42
N ALA A 94 -3.99 -11.92 -18.66
CA ALA A 94 -2.83 -11.04 -18.68
C ALA A 94 -2.08 -11.15 -20.01
N VAL A 95 -1.65 -10.01 -20.52
CA VAL A 95 -0.77 -9.87 -21.68
C VAL A 95 0.53 -9.25 -21.19
N LEU A 96 1.63 -9.97 -21.34
CA LEU A 96 2.97 -9.44 -21.08
C LEU A 96 3.58 -9.03 -22.40
N VAL A 97 4.14 -7.82 -22.48
CA VAL A 97 4.71 -7.26 -23.69
C VAL A 97 6.20 -6.97 -23.54
N ASP A 98 7.00 -7.42 -24.49
CA ASP A 98 8.37 -6.96 -24.65
C ASP A 98 8.36 -5.56 -25.26
N PHE A 99 8.86 -4.59 -24.52
CA PHE A 99 8.92 -3.20 -24.94
C PHE A 99 10.30 -2.78 -25.47
N THR A 100 11.29 -3.66 -25.42
CA THR A 100 12.68 -3.35 -25.85
C THR A 100 12.78 -2.93 -27.31
N PRO A 101 12.01 -3.47 -28.27
CA PRO A 101 12.08 -3.03 -29.66
C PRO A 101 11.72 -1.54 -29.86
N PHE A 102 10.93 -0.95 -28.96
CA PHE A 102 10.47 0.43 -29.11
C PHE A 102 11.53 1.49 -28.74
N TYR A 103 12.65 1.08 -28.13
CA TYR A 103 13.79 2.00 -27.95
C TYR A 103 14.32 2.54 -29.29
N ALA A 104 14.14 1.82 -30.40
CA ALA A 104 14.56 2.26 -31.73
C ALA A 104 13.84 3.53 -32.22
N ILE A 105 12.66 3.83 -31.69
CA ILE A 105 11.83 5.01 -32.06
C ILE A 105 11.62 5.96 -30.88
N LYS A 106 12.35 5.80 -29.80
CA LYS A 106 12.17 6.55 -28.56
C LYS A 106 12.20 8.07 -28.76
N ASP A 107 13.20 8.56 -29.48
CA ASP A 107 13.38 9.99 -29.68
C ASP A 107 12.27 10.61 -30.52
N ASP A 108 11.77 9.89 -31.53
CA ASP A 108 10.62 10.30 -32.32
C ASP A 108 9.34 10.37 -31.47
N LEU A 109 9.16 9.39 -30.58
CA LEU A 109 8.03 9.37 -29.63
C LEU A 109 8.10 10.56 -28.66
N TYR A 110 9.26 10.85 -28.11
CA TYR A 110 9.44 11.99 -27.20
C TYR A 110 9.23 13.33 -27.92
N GLY A 111 9.73 13.43 -29.16
CA GLY A 111 9.46 14.59 -30.01
C GLY A 111 7.97 14.77 -30.32
N ALA A 112 7.23 13.69 -30.52
CA ALA A 112 5.78 13.73 -30.71
C ALA A 112 5.04 14.14 -29.43
N LEU A 113 5.42 13.58 -28.28
CA LEU A 113 4.83 13.94 -26.98
C LEU A 113 5.02 15.41 -26.65
N TRP A 114 6.20 15.98 -26.94
CA TRP A 114 6.45 17.40 -26.77
C TRP A 114 5.56 18.25 -27.66
N ARG A 115 5.47 17.93 -28.95
CA ARG A 115 4.64 18.70 -29.89
C ARG A 115 3.15 18.64 -29.57
N ASP A 116 2.67 17.47 -29.18
CA ASP A 116 1.24 17.20 -29.05
C ASP A 116 0.70 17.61 -27.67
N TYR A 117 1.52 17.44 -26.63
CA TYR A 117 1.10 17.56 -25.24
C TYR A 117 2.02 18.44 -24.37
N GLY A 118 3.18 18.86 -24.88
CA GLY A 118 4.17 19.60 -24.09
C GLY A 118 4.83 18.75 -22.99
N VAL A 119 4.90 17.42 -23.17
CA VAL A 119 5.57 16.52 -22.22
C VAL A 119 7.08 16.68 -22.34
N ASP A 120 7.73 17.09 -21.26
CA ASP A 120 9.18 17.21 -21.19
C ASP A 120 9.83 15.84 -20.93
N SER A 121 10.51 15.30 -21.95
CA SER A 121 11.30 14.08 -21.83
C SER A 121 12.81 14.34 -21.93
N LEU A 122 13.26 15.61 -22.03
CA LEU A 122 14.68 15.96 -22.12
C LEU A 122 15.42 15.80 -20.80
N HIS A 123 14.71 15.92 -19.69
CA HIS A 123 15.25 15.74 -18.34
C HIS A 123 15.02 14.30 -17.81
N ALA A 124 14.82 13.36 -18.73
CA ALA A 124 14.61 11.96 -18.38
C ALA A 124 15.88 11.33 -17.80
N TYR A 125 15.71 10.56 -16.73
CA TYR A 125 16.77 9.75 -16.13
C TYR A 125 16.18 8.54 -15.39
N GLY A 126 17.05 7.59 -15.03
CA GLY A 126 16.67 6.39 -14.29
C GLY A 126 15.70 5.52 -15.08
N ASP A 127 14.56 5.22 -14.49
CA ASP A 127 13.54 4.32 -15.01
C ASP A 127 12.53 4.96 -15.98
N TYR A 128 12.71 6.24 -16.37
CA TYR A 128 11.76 6.95 -17.22
C TYR A 128 11.63 6.32 -18.62
N ASP A 129 12.77 5.99 -19.25
CA ASP A 129 12.79 5.41 -20.60
C ASP A 129 12.12 4.04 -20.64
N GLU A 130 12.43 3.17 -19.69
CA GLU A 130 11.81 1.84 -19.59
C GLU A 130 10.29 1.93 -19.43
N ALA A 131 9.84 2.75 -18.48
CA ALA A 131 8.43 2.97 -18.23
C ALA A 131 7.70 3.55 -19.45
N SER A 132 8.32 4.52 -20.13
CA SER A 132 7.75 5.15 -21.33
C SER A 132 7.62 4.18 -22.49
N MET A 133 8.64 3.36 -22.74
CA MET A 133 8.60 2.35 -23.81
C MET A 133 7.58 1.24 -23.51
N PHE A 134 7.50 0.78 -22.27
CA PHE A 134 6.44 -0.12 -21.83
C PHE A 134 5.05 0.50 -22.02
N SER A 135 4.88 1.73 -21.61
CA SER A 135 3.60 2.44 -21.73
C SER A 135 3.12 2.54 -23.18
N TYR A 136 4.04 2.89 -24.08
CA TYR A 136 3.77 2.91 -25.52
C TYR A 136 3.39 1.51 -26.04
N ALA A 137 4.19 0.49 -25.68
CA ALA A 137 3.92 -0.89 -26.07
C ALA A 137 2.54 -1.37 -25.60
N ALA A 138 2.14 -1.02 -24.37
CA ALA A 138 0.81 -1.33 -23.83
C ALA A 138 -0.30 -0.66 -24.67
N GLY A 139 -0.13 0.59 -25.07
CA GLY A 139 -1.06 1.28 -25.98
C GLY A 139 -1.18 0.56 -27.33
N ARG A 140 -0.06 0.15 -27.92
CA ARG A 140 -0.03 -0.61 -29.19
C ARG A 140 -0.70 -1.98 -29.07
N VAL A 141 -0.54 -2.66 -27.93
CA VAL A 141 -1.23 -3.93 -27.64
C VAL A 141 -2.75 -3.73 -27.65
N VAL A 142 -3.24 -2.67 -27.00
CA VAL A 142 -4.69 -2.37 -26.96
C VAL A 142 -5.22 -1.98 -28.34
N GLU A 143 -4.50 -1.14 -29.08
CA GLU A 143 -4.86 -0.78 -30.46
C GLU A 143 -4.99 -2.02 -31.35
N SER A 144 -3.99 -2.91 -31.32
CA SER A 144 -3.99 -4.17 -32.09
C SER A 144 -5.17 -5.08 -31.73
N PHE A 145 -5.42 -5.25 -30.42
CA PHE A 145 -6.55 -6.05 -29.94
C PHE A 145 -7.89 -5.45 -30.36
N TYR A 146 -8.05 -4.13 -30.22
CA TYR A 146 -9.26 -3.41 -30.60
C TYR A 146 -9.52 -3.57 -32.10
N ALA A 147 -8.52 -3.34 -32.94
CA ALA A 147 -8.63 -3.46 -34.38
C ALA A 147 -9.00 -4.88 -34.83
N PHE A 148 -8.53 -5.91 -34.12
CA PHE A 148 -8.75 -7.31 -34.48
C PHE A 148 -10.10 -7.87 -34.02
N TYR A 149 -10.54 -7.56 -32.79
CA TYR A 149 -11.72 -8.17 -32.19
C TYR A 149 -12.91 -7.23 -31.96
N LEU A 150 -12.66 -5.94 -31.78
CA LEU A 150 -13.68 -5.02 -31.25
C LEU A 150 -14.12 -3.96 -32.25
N ARG A 151 -13.31 -3.68 -33.26
CA ARG A 151 -13.67 -2.74 -34.32
C ARG A 151 -14.78 -3.31 -35.18
N VAL A 152 -15.89 -2.61 -35.23
CA VAL A 152 -17.07 -2.97 -36.04
C VAL A 152 -17.33 -1.88 -37.07
N ASP A 153 -18.18 -2.20 -38.08
CA ASP A 153 -18.60 -1.25 -39.09
C ASP A 153 -19.37 -0.07 -38.46
N ALA A 154 -19.35 1.07 -39.13
CA ALA A 154 -19.95 2.30 -38.62
C ALA A 154 -21.45 2.18 -38.28
N ASP A 155 -22.17 1.33 -38.99
CA ASP A 155 -23.60 1.08 -38.79
C ASP A 155 -23.92 0.07 -37.67
N SER A 156 -22.87 -0.55 -37.08
CA SER A 156 -23.03 -1.51 -36.01
C SER A 156 -22.87 -0.83 -34.63
N PRO A 157 -23.54 -1.34 -33.57
CA PRO A 157 -23.32 -0.83 -32.23
C PRO A 157 -21.85 -0.95 -31.83
N GLN A 158 -21.23 0.18 -31.51
CA GLN A 158 -19.84 0.22 -31.09
C GLN A 158 -19.69 -0.34 -29.68
N PRO A 159 -18.72 -1.23 -29.42
CA PRO A 159 -18.45 -1.70 -28.06
C PRO A 159 -17.90 -0.57 -27.20
N ARG A 160 -18.35 -0.54 -25.94
CA ARG A 160 -17.87 0.41 -24.93
C ARG A 160 -16.57 -0.13 -24.34
N VAL A 161 -15.49 0.47 -24.71
CA VAL A 161 -14.15 0.04 -24.30
C VAL A 161 -13.49 1.10 -23.43
N VAL A 162 -12.88 0.67 -22.32
CA VAL A 162 -12.10 1.51 -21.43
C VAL A 162 -10.66 1.04 -21.38
N TYR A 163 -9.73 1.96 -21.50
CA TYR A 163 -8.32 1.77 -21.19
C TYR A 163 -7.98 2.54 -19.91
N GLN A 164 -7.58 1.84 -18.86
CA GLN A 164 -7.16 2.42 -17.59
C GLN A 164 -5.66 2.27 -17.40
N ALA A 165 -4.97 3.38 -17.27
CA ALA A 165 -3.55 3.50 -17.03
C ALA A 165 -3.28 3.81 -15.55
N HIS A 166 -2.29 3.14 -14.94
CA HIS A 166 -1.93 3.31 -13.54
C HIS A 166 -0.54 3.92 -13.40
N GLU A 167 -0.46 5.08 -12.74
CA GLU A 167 0.75 5.85 -12.49
C GLU A 167 1.36 6.50 -13.74
N TRP A 168 2.27 7.46 -13.53
CA TRP A 168 3.02 8.15 -14.58
C TRP A 168 3.67 7.16 -15.55
N MET A 169 4.07 5.99 -15.07
CA MET A 169 4.72 4.93 -15.83
C MET A 169 3.87 4.39 -16.99
N THR A 170 2.57 4.65 -16.99
CA THR A 170 1.64 4.20 -18.05
C THR A 170 0.92 5.36 -18.75
N GLY A 171 1.30 6.60 -18.43
CA GLY A 171 0.67 7.80 -18.96
C GLY A 171 0.78 7.94 -20.48
N LEU A 172 1.96 7.63 -21.06
CA LEU A 172 2.17 7.71 -22.51
C LEU A 172 1.16 6.83 -23.27
N GLY A 173 0.90 5.61 -22.78
CA GLY A 173 -0.07 4.70 -23.40
C GLY A 173 -1.49 5.26 -23.39
N ALA A 174 -1.88 5.97 -22.33
CA ALA A 174 -3.18 6.63 -22.26
C ALA A 174 -3.29 7.77 -23.29
N LEU A 175 -2.27 8.63 -23.41
CA LEU A 175 -2.20 9.67 -24.42
C LEU A 175 -2.18 9.10 -25.84
N TYR A 176 -1.45 7.99 -26.05
CA TYR A 176 -1.43 7.29 -27.32
C TYR A 176 -2.82 6.79 -27.72
N ILE A 177 -3.51 6.07 -26.84
CA ILE A 177 -4.85 5.53 -27.10
C ILE A 177 -5.84 6.66 -27.39
N GLN A 178 -5.84 7.72 -26.60
CA GLN A 178 -6.73 8.84 -26.82
C GLN A 178 -6.58 9.45 -28.22
N LYS A 179 -5.36 9.55 -28.72
CA LYS A 179 -5.06 10.13 -30.02
C LYS A 179 -5.32 9.17 -31.18
N HIS A 180 -4.90 7.90 -31.07
CA HIS A 180 -4.88 6.96 -32.19
C HIS A 180 -6.10 6.03 -32.23
N VAL A 181 -6.78 5.80 -31.10
CA VAL A 181 -7.98 4.96 -31.00
C VAL A 181 -9.08 5.71 -30.23
N PRO A 182 -9.58 6.84 -30.76
CA PRO A 182 -10.50 7.74 -30.02
C PRO A 182 -11.82 7.06 -29.62
N ALA A 183 -12.17 5.92 -30.20
CA ALA A 183 -13.32 5.11 -29.79
C ALA A 183 -13.15 4.48 -28.39
N ILE A 184 -11.94 4.40 -27.87
CA ILE A 184 -11.65 3.88 -26.52
C ILE A 184 -11.66 5.05 -25.52
N ALA A 185 -12.43 4.90 -24.46
CA ALA A 185 -12.43 5.83 -23.35
C ALA A 185 -11.18 5.62 -22.47
N THR A 186 -10.56 6.70 -22.02
CA THR A 186 -9.31 6.66 -21.27
C THR A 186 -9.50 7.07 -19.82
N ILE A 187 -8.91 6.28 -18.90
CA ILE A 187 -8.82 6.60 -17.47
C ILE A 187 -7.36 6.60 -17.06
N PHE A 188 -6.98 7.59 -16.28
CA PHE A 188 -5.67 7.65 -15.65
C PHE A 188 -5.83 7.68 -14.13
N THR A 189 -5.13 6.78 -13.43
CA THR A 189 -5.15 6.68 -11.98
C THR A 189 -3.76 6.98 -11.41
N THR A 190 -3.61 8.11 -10.74
CA THR A 190 -2.43 8.43 -9.93
C THR A 190 -2.63 7.87 -8.52
N HIS A 191 -1.73 6.96 -8.10
CA HIS A 191 -1.76 6.39 -6.75
C HIS A 191 -0.99 7.23 -5.73
N ALA A 192 0.00 7.99 -6.20
CA ALA A 192 0.74 9.01 -5.45
C ALA A 192 1.30 10.01 -6.46
N THR A 193 1.17 11.30 -6.21
CA THR A 193 1.79 12.27 -7.11
C THR A 193 3.32 12.16 -7.06
N THR A 194 3.97 12.13 -8.21
CA THR A 194 5.44 12.10 -8.29
C THR A 194 6.04 13.25 -7.51
N ILE A 195 5.49 14.44 -7.68
CA ILE A 195 6.03 15.65 -7.04
C ILE A 195 5.72 15.71 -5.54
N GLY A 196 4.53 15.32 -5.09
CA GLY A 196 4.19 15.26 -3.67
C GLY A 196 5.08 14.28 -2.91
N ARG A 197 5.30 13.08 -3.49
CA ARG A 197 6.25 12.10 -2.96
C ARG A 197 7.67 12.66 -2.89
N SER A 198 8.11 13.43 -3.90
CA SER A 198 9.45 14.00 -3.95
C SER A 198 9.62 15.12 -2.92
N ILE A 199 8.62 15.98 -2.71
CA ILE A 199 8.64 17.02 -1.67
C ILE A 199 8.77 16.37 -0.29
N ALA A 200 7.88 15.42 0.04
CA ALA A 200 7.89 14.72 1.31
C ALA A 200 9.18 13.90 1.52
N GLY A 201 9.65 13.20 0.49
CA GLY A 201 10.88 12.37 0.53
C GLY A 201 12.15 13.19 0.73
N ASN A 202 12.16 14.46 0.32
CA ASN A 202 13.28 15.39 0.56
C ASN A 202 13.13 16.17 1.88
N GLY A 203 12.18 15.80 2.73
CA GLY A 203 11.99 16.39 4.06
C GLY A 203 11.45 17.81 4.05
N LYS A 204 10.89 18.26 2.92
CA LYS A 204 10.22 19.56 2.81
C LYS A 204 8.80 19.45 3.37
N PRO A 205 8.28 20.49 4.04
CA PRO A 205 6.89 20.53 4.49
C PRO A 205 5.96 20.50 3.27
N LEU A 206 5.05 19.53 3.21
CA LEU A 206 4.17 19.34 2.06
C LEU A 206 2.78 19.94 2.30
N TYR A 207 2.14 19.56 3.41
CA TYR A 207 0.70 19.72 3.53
C TYR A 207 0.27 21.10 4.02
N ASP A 208 1.03 21.71 4.93
CA ASP A 208 0.73 23.05 5.45
C ASP A 208 1.04 24.15 4.40
N TYR A 209 1.88 23.83 3.42
CA TYR A 209 2.25 24.74 2.31
C TYR A 209 1.77 24.28 0.94
N LEU A 210 0.94 23.25 0.86
CA LEU A 210 0.50 22.64 -0.39
C LEU A 210 -0.06 23.70 -1.37
N PHE A 211 -0.88 24.61 -0.88
CA PHE A 211 -1.49 25.71 -1.65
C PHE A 211 -0.47 26.74 -2.21
N ALA A 212 0.75 26.77 -1.67
CA ALA A 212 1.79 27.73 -2.07
C ALA A 212 2.82 27.13 -3.05
N TYR A 213 2.80 25.83 -3.24
CA TYR A 213 3.71 25.18 -4.17
C TYR A 213 3.26 25.33 -5.62
N ASN A 214 4.23 25.59 -6.52
CA ASN A 214 4.05 25.41 -7.95
C ASN A 214 4.65 24.05 -8.34
N GLY A 215 3.84 23.11 -8.86
CA GLY A 215 4.26 21.76 -9.18
C GLY A 215 5.42 21.69 -10.17
N ASN A 216 5.41 22.51 -11.23
CA ASN A 216 6.47 22.55 -12.23
C ASN A 216 7.79 23.06 -11.63
N GLN A 217 7.74 24.16 -10.85
CA GLN A 217 8.92 24.71 -10.19
C GLN A 217 9.53 23.68 -9.21
N MET A 218 8.68 23.01 -8.46
CA MET A 218 9.15 21.97 -7.53
C MET A 218 9.72 20.75 -8.27
N ALA A 219 9.16 20.41 -9.43
CA ALA A 219 9.70 19.34 -10.26
C ALA A 219 11.10 19.67 -10.79
N ASP A 220 11.33 20.94 -11.17
CA ASP A 220 12.65 21.44 -11.57
C ASP A 220 13.64 21.39 -10.39
N GLU A 221 13.22 21.90 -9.23
CA GLU A 221 14.06 21.91 -8.01
C GLU A 221 14.46 20.51 -7.55
N LEU A 222 13.54 19.55 -7.64
CA LEU A 222 13.72 18.18 -7.16
C LEU A 222 14.16 17.19 -8.26
N ASN A 223 14.44 17.71 -9.47
CA ASN A 223 14.92 16.93 -10.61
C ASN A 223 13.98 15.76 -10.99
N VAL A 224 12.67 16.03 -11.08
CA VAL A 224 11.65 15.05 -11.48
C VAL A 224 10.76 15.56 -12.62
N GLN A 225 11.27 16.50 -13.44
CA GLN A 225 10.55 17.22 -14.48
C GLN A 225 9.82 16.28 -15.44
N SER A 226 10.52 15.30 -16.00
CA SER A 226 9.94 14.40 -17.00
C SER A 226 8.81 13.55 -16.42
N LYS A 227 9.01 12.99 -15.22
CA LYS A 227 7.99 12.19 -14.53
C LYS A 227 6.76 13.02 -14.16
N HIS A 228 6.98 14.21 -13.62
CA HIS A 228 5.92 15.15 -13.30
C HIS A 228 5.18 15.61 -14.56
N SER A 229 5.92 15.93 -15.62
CA SER A 229 5.35 16.43 -16.87
C SER A 229 4.40 15.40 -17.51
N ILE A 230 4.83 14.14 -17.65
CA ILE A 230 3.96 13.08 -18.21
C ILE A 230 2.75 12.81 -17.32
N GLU A 231 2.90 12.79 -15.99
CA GLU A 231 1.81 12.61 -15.03
C GLU A 231 0.77 13.73 -15.16
N ARG A 232 1.23 14.99 -15.15
CA ARG A 232 0.38 16.17 -15.26
C ARG A 232 -0.36 16.21 -16.62
N GLN A 233 0.35 16.02 -17.71
CA GLN A 233 -0.27 16.07 -19.05
C GLN A 233 -1.26 14.91 -19.24
N THR A 234 -0.96 13.72 -18.76
CA THR A 234 -1.91 12.60 -18.79
C THR A 234 -3.19 12.93 -18.02
N ALA A 235 -3.06 13.45 -16.80
CA ALA A 235 -4.20 13.85 -15.98
C ALA A 235 -5.11 14.90 -16.66
N HIS A 236 -4.53 15.81 -17.43
CA HIS A 236 -5.28 16.86 -18.13
C HIS A 236 -6.00 16.38 -19.39
N HIS A 237 -5.50 15.33 -20.06
CA HIS A 237 -5.99 14.94 -21.39
C HIS A 237 -6.93 13.72 -21.37
N VAL A 238 -6.82 12.81 -20.39
CA VAL A 238 -7.69 11.63 -20.35
C VAL A 238 -9.16 11.97 -20.14
N ASP A 239 -10.05 11.06 -20.51
CA ASP A 239 -11.49 11.24 -20.36
C ASP A 239 -11.93 11.22 -18.89
N CYS A 240 -11.21 10.49 -18.01
CA CYS A 240 -11.46 10.51 -16.58
C CYS A 240 -10.14 10.43 -15.79
N PHE A 241 -9.86 11.42 -14.98
CA PHE A 241 -8.72 11.42 -14.08
C PHE A 241 -9.15 10.97 -12.68
N THR A 242 -8.40 10.05 -12.08
CA THR A 242 -8.73 9.44 -10.78
C THR A 242 -7.52 9.35 -9.87
N THR A 243 -7.79 9.28 -8.57
CA THR A 243 -6.78 9.01 -7.55
C THR A 243 -7.37 8.14 -6.44
N VAL A 244 -6.56 7.79 -5.41
CA VAL A 244 -6.92 6.76 -4.43
C VAL A 244 -7.45 7.29 -3.10
N SER A 245 -7.30 8.59 -2.83
CA SER A 245 -7.76 9.20 -1.57
C SER A 245 -7.96 10.70 -1.70
N ASP A 246 -8.67 11.29 -0.73
CA ASP A 246 -8.86 12.74 -0.67
C ASP A 246 -7.56 13.48 -0.34
N VAL A 247 -6.64 12.83 0.39
CA VAL A 247 -5.28 13.37 0.62
C VAL A 247 -4.56 13.57 -0.71
N THR A 248 -4.51 12.51 -1.53
CA THR A 248 -3.88 12.58 -2.86
C THR A 248 -4.67 13.46 -3.83
N ALA A 249 -6.00 13.54 -3.69
CA ALA A 249 -6.81 14.43 -4.53
C ALA A 249 -6.45 15.92 -4.31
N ARG A 250 -6.16 16.31 -3.06
CA ARG A 250 -5.64 17.67 -2.77
C ARG A 250 -4.28 17.90 -3.40
N GLU A 251 -3.37 16.91 -3.33
CA GLU A 251 -2.08 17.02 -4.02
C GLU A 251 -2.24 17.16 -5.53
N CYS A 252 -3.13 16.38 -6.14
CA CYS A 252 -3.41 16.49 -7.58
C CYS A 252 -3.94 17.88 -7.96
N ALA A 253 -4.87 18.42 -7.18
CA ALA A 253 -5.44 19.73 -7.44
C ALA A 253 -4.39 20.84 -7.44
N GLU A 254 -3.50 20.85 -6.44
CA GLU A 254 -2.50 21.92 -6.26
C GLU A 254 -1.23 21.68 -7.09
N LEU A 255 -0.74 20.44 -7.19
CA LEU A 255 0.56 20.16 -7.78
C LEU A 255 0.48 19.76 -9.27
N LEU A 256 -0.63 19.19 -9.70
CA LEU A 256 -0.89 18.87 -11.12
C LEU A 256 -1.83 19.86 -11.79
N ASP A 257 -2.34 20.89 -11.08
CA ASP A 257 -3.36 21.81 -11.53
C ASP A 257 -4.62 21.09 -12.06
N LYS A 258 -4.96 19.94 -11.47
CA LYS A 258 -6.07 19.09 -11.94
C LYS A 258 -6.77 18.38 -10.81
N GLN A 259 -8.02 18.73 -10.56
CA GLN A 259 -8.87 18.01 -9.63
C GLN A 259 -9.25 16.65 -10.22
N PRO A 260 -9.06 15.52 -9.50
CA PRO A 260 -9.56 14.24 -9.93
C PRO A 260 -11.09 14.21 -10.07
N ASP A 261 -11.58 13.50 -11.08
CA ASP A 261 -13.02 13.35 -11.33
C ASP A 261 -13.66 12.39 -10.34
N VAL A 262 -12.90 11.37 -9.91
CA VAL A 262 -13.34 10.36 -8.92
C VAL A 262 -12.18 9.94 -8.03
N VAL A 263 -12.44 9.84 -6.74
CA VAL A 263 -11.56 9.14 -5.79
C VAL A 263 -11.94 7.66 -5.78
N LEU A 264 -10.95 6.79 -6.00
CA LEU A 264 -11.06 5.34 -6.05
C LEU A 264 -10.37 4.72 -4.82
N PRO A 265 -11.02 4.63 -3.66
CA PRO A 265 -10.39 4.09 -2.46
C PRO A 265 -9.96 2.64 -2.68
N ASN A 266 -8.84 2.25 -2.08
CA ASN A 266 -8.28 0.92 -2.25
C ASN A 266 -8.97 -0.09 -1.30
N GLY A 267 -9.62 -1.07 -1.89
CA GLY A 267 -10.33 -2.11 -1.17
C GLY A 267 -9.43 -3.25 -0.70
N PHE A 268 -10.05 -4.18 -0.01
CA PHE A 268 -9.42 -5.38 0.54
C PHE A 268 -10.30 -6.61 0.34
N GLU A 269 -9.69 -7.79 0.38
CA GLU A 269 -10.40 -9.08 0.44
C GLU A 269 -10.14 -9.74 1.78
N MET A 270 -11.19 -10.24 2.41
CA MET A 270 -11.09 -10.86 3.74
C MET A 270 -11.25 -12.39 3.72
N ASP A 271 -11.33 -13.01 2.55
CA ASP A 271 -11.59 -14.44 2.42
C ASP A 271 -10.48 -15.31 3.03
N PHE A 272 -9.24 -14.81 3.04
CA PHE A 272 -8.07 -15.50 3.59
C PHE A 272 -7.83 -15.22 5.08
N VAL A 273 -8.54 -14.27 5.68
CA VAL A 273 -8.44 -13.98 7.11
C VAL A 273 -9.07 -15.13 7.91
N PRO A 274 -8.34 -15.74 8.86
CA PRO A 274 -8.87 -16.85 9.65
C PRO A 274 -10.07 -16.38 10.50
N LYS A 275 -11.06 -17.26 10.69
CA LYS A 275 -12.29 -16.95 11.42
C LYS A 275 -12.54 -17.92 12.57
N GLY A 276 -13.23 -17.47 13.62
CA GLY A 276 -13.65 -18.31 14.76
C GLY A 276 -12.47 -19.01 15.43
N GLN A 277 -12.57 -20.32 15.66
CA GLN A 277 -11.51 -21.09 16.32
C GLN A 277 -10.17 -21.08 15.58
N LYS A 278 -10.20 -20.97 14.23
CA LYS A 278 -8.95 -20.86 13.44
C LYS A 278 -8.23 -19.54 13.73
N TYR A 279 -8.97 -18.45 13.91
CA TYR A 279 -8.40 -17.16 14.31
C TYR A 279 -7.77 -17.25 15.71
N THR A 280 -8.48 -17.81 16.68
CA THR A 280 -7.96 -17.99 18.06
C THR A 280 -6.68 -18.83 18.08
N ALA A 281 -6.62 -19.89 17.27
CA ALA A 281 -5.43 -20.73 17.15
C ALA A 281 -4.26 -19.98 16.47
N ALA A 282 -4.54 -19.24 15.39
CA ALA A 282 -3.56 -18.42 14.69
C ALA A 282 -2.97 -17.35 15.62
N ARG A 283 -3.85 -16.61 16.34
CA ARG A 283 -3.42 -15.61 17.33
C ARG A 283 -2.50 -16.20 18.40
N ARG A 284 -2.88 -17.34 18.98
CA ARG A 284 -2.06 -18.01 20.01
C ARG A 284 -0.69 -18.44 19.47
N ARG A 285 -0.66 -19.00 18.26
CA ARG A 285 0.59 -19.42 17.60
C ARG A 285 1.51 -18.23 17.34
N ALA A 286 0.98 -17.17 16.72
CA ALA A 286 1.70 -15.95 16.42
C ALA A 286 2.28 -15.29 17.68
N ARG A 287 1.42 -15.08 18.68
CA ARG A 287 1.81 -14.47 19.95
C ARG A 287 2.91 -15.24 20.65
N ARG A 288 2.77 -16.57 20.73
CA ARG A 288 3.82 -17.45 21.30
C ARG A 288 5.15 -17.26 20.56
N ARG A 289 5.13 -17.24 19.22
CA ARG A 289 6.36 -17.08 18.45
C ARG A 289 7.01 -15.73 18.68
N ILE A 290 6.23 -14.64 18.67
CA ILE A 290 6.74 -13.29 18.96
C ILE A 290 7.40 -13.22 20.33
N LEU A 291 6.72 -13.69 21.38
CA LEU A 291 7.24 -13.64 22.75
C LEU A 291 8.44 -14.57 22.94
N GLN A 292 8.49 -15.72 22.26
CA GLN A 292 9.64 -16.63 22.26
C GLN A 292 10.87 -15.97 21.64
N VAL A 293 10.72 -15.32 20.49
CA VAL A 293 11.83 -14.62 19.81
C VAL A 293 12.33 -13.46 20.66
N ALA A 294 11.42 -12.63 21.18
CA ALA A 294 11.76 -11.52 22.05
C ALA A 294 12.47 -12.00 23.33
N GLY A 295 11.98 -13.07 23.94
CA GLY A 295 12.58 -13.67 25.11
C GLY A 295 14.01 -14.18 24.90
N ALA A 296 14.24 -14.84 23.75
CA ALA A 296 15.57 -15.31 23.36
C ALA A 296 16.54 -14.15 23.07
N LEU A 297 16.04 -13.08 22.43
CA LEU A 297 16.82 -11.90 22.09
C LEU A 297 17.22 -11.07 23.34
N MET A 298 16.29 -10.88 24.27
CA MET A 298 16.42 -9.99 25.43
C MET A 298 16.78 -10.71 26.73
N GLY A 299 16.96 -12.04 26.68
CA GLY A 299 17.35 -12.82 27.88
C GLY A 299 16.28 -12.80 28.99
N THR A 300 15.00 -12.65 28.65
CA THR A 300 13.90 -12.56 29.63
C THR A 300 12.71 -13.41 29.23
N THR A 301 11.80 -13.64 30.16
CA THR A 301 10.52 -14.29 29.89
C THR A 301 9.41 -13.25 29.88
N PHE A 302 8.64 -13.21 28.81
CA PHE A 302 7.48 -12.33 28.69
C PHE A 302 6.23 -13.04 29.20
N PRO A 303 5.42 -12.40 30.08
CA PRO A 303 4.11 -12.91 30.45
C PRO A 303 3.17 -13.01 29.26
N ASP A 304 2.22 -13.93 29.30
CA ASP A 304 1.23 -14.11 28.21
C ASP A 304 0.35 -12.88 27.99
N ASP A 305 0.19 -12.02 28.96
CA ASP A 305 -0.58 -10.77 28.92
C ASP A 305 0.25 -9.55 28.50
N THR A 306 1.53 -9.74 28.10
CA THR A 306 2.34 -8.67 27.52
C THR A 306 1.61 -8.00 26.36
N LEU A 307 1.45 -6.67 26.37
CA LEU A 307 0.86 -5.92 25.27
C LEU A 307 1.85 -5.85 24.10
N ILE A 308 1.46 -6.39 22.94
CA ILE A 308 2.30 -6.37 21.73
C ILE A 308 1.78 -5.30 20.79
N VAL A 309 2.59 -4.24 20.62
CA VAL A 309 2.29 -3.10 19.73
C VAL A 309 3.26 -3.13 18.55
N SER A 310 2.81 -2.88 17.32
CA SER A 310 3.68 -2.94 16.16
C SER A 310 3.48 -1.77 15.19
N THR A 311 4.55 -1.46 14.46
CA THR A 311 4.48 -0.73 13.18
C THR A 311 5.13 -1.57 12.09
N SER A 312 4.61 -1.47 10.85
CA SER A 312 5.15 -2.20 9.71
C SER A 312 5.06 -1.38 8.42
N GLY A 313 5.86 -1.75 7.43
CA GLY A 313 5.85 -1.10 6.13
C GLY A 313 7.25 -0.94 5.53
N ARG A 314 7.40 -0.07 4.52
CA ARG A 314 8.70 0.24 3.93
C ARG A 314 9.54 1.09 4.88
N TYR A 315 10.86 0.94 4.81
CA TYR A 315 11.77 1.71 5.65
C TYR A 315 11.92 3.17 5.15
N GLU A 316 10.84 3.92 5.24
CA GLU A 316 10.80 5.35 4.96
C GLU A 316 10.64 6.10 6.29
N TRP A 317 11.76 6.45 6.91
CA TRP A 317 11.89 6.92 8.29
C TRP A 317 10.83 7.96 8.71
N LYS A 318 10.72 9.06 7.94
CA LYS A 318 9.73 10.12 8.19
C LYS A 318 8.37 9.82 7.55
N ASN A 319 8.36 9.37 6.29
CA ASN A 319 7.11 9.24 5.54
C ASN A 319 6.18 8.19 6.14
N LYS A 320 6.75 7.09 6.66
CA LYS A 320 5.97 6.06 7.38
C LYS A 320 5.80 6.35 8.87
N GLY A 321 6.39 7.45 9.37
CA GLY A 321 6.28 7.86 10.76
C GLY A 321 6.98 6.92 11.74
N ILE A 322 8.04 6.21 11.28
CA ILE A 322 8.81 5.31 12.14
C ILE A 322 9.48 6.11 13.26
N ASP A 323 9.98 7.30 12.95
CA ASP A 323 10.56 8.25 13.88
C ASP A 323 9.59 8.62 15.02
N VAL A 324 8.40 9.03 14.67
CA VAL A 324 7.39 9.46 15.66
C VAL A 324 6.77 8.28 16.41
N TYR A 325 6.70 7.08 15.78
CA TYR A 325 6.32 5.86 16.47
C TYR A 325 7.30 5.53 17.59
N LEU A 326 8.60 5.50 17.28
CA LEU A 326 9.64 5.21 18.27
C LEU A 326 9.73 6.31 19.36
N GLU A 327 9.47 7.57 19.00
CA GLU A 327 9.35 8.66 19.96
C GLU A 327 8.16 8.44 20.91
N GLY A 328 7.01 8.05 20.37
CA GLY A 328 5.84 7.68 21.19
C GLY A 328 6.13 6.52 22.14
N ILE A 329 6.86 5.50 21.69
CA ILE A 329 7.30 4.39 22.54
C ILE A 329 8.30 4.87 23.63
N ALA A 330 9.19 5.82 23.31
CA ALA A 330 10.08 6.41 24.29
C ALA A 330 9.31 7.19 25.37
N ARG A 331 8.30 7.98 24.99
CA ARG A 331 7.42 8.69 25.94
C ARG A 331 6.57 7.73 26.75
N LEU A 332 6.08 6.65 26.16
CA LEU A 332 5.38 5.60 26.90
C LEU A 332 6.25 5.01 28.02
N ARG A 333 7.55 4.84 27.79
CA ARG A 333 8.49 4.36 28.80
C ARG A 333 8.56 5.29 30.02
N ASP A 334 8.40 6.60 29.83
CA ASP A 334 8.37 7.57 30.94
C ASP A 334 7.12 7.38 31.83
N HIS A 335 6.07 6.75 31.29
CA HIS A 335 4.84 6.35 31.99
C HIS A 335 4.81 4.85 32.36
N ALA A 336 5.95 4.15 32.34
CA ALA A 336 6.02 2.72 32.58
C ALA A 336 5.41 2.26 33.91
N ALA A 337 5.44 3.13 34.96
CA ALA A 337 4.83 2.84 36.24
C ALA A 337 3.29 2.73 36.21
N GLU A 338 2.64 3.33 35.22
CA GLU A 338 1.19 3.33 35.03
C GLU A 338 0.70 2.09 34.29
N LEU A 339 1.60 1.39 33.58
CA LEU A 339 1.27 0.19 32.82
C LEU A 339 0.90 -0.97 33.77
N GLN A 340 -0.20 -1.66 33.48
CA GLN A 340 -0.59 -2.88 34.19
C GLN A 340 0.22 -4.10 33.71
N HIS A 341 0.55 -4.15 32.43
CA HIS A 341 1.27 -5.22 31.75
C HIS A 341 2.51 -4.67 31.02
N PRO A 342 3.57 -5.49 30.82
CA PRO A 342 4.70 -5.09 29.99
C PRO A 342 4.25 -4.81 28.56
N VAL A 343 4.98 -3.91 27.88
CA VAL A 343 4.77 -3.58 26.46
C VAL A 343 5.98 -4.03 25.65
N LEU A 344 5.73 -4.80 24.61
CA LEU A 344 6.69 -5.16 23.59
C LEU A 344 6.34 -4.42 22.29
N ALA A 345 7.14 -3.42 21.94
CA ALA A 345 6.98 -2.65 20.70
C ALA A 345 7.80 -3.30 19.58
N LEU A 346 7.14 -3.61 18.47
CA LEU A 346 7.76 -4.18 17.28
C LEU A 346 7.93 -3.13 16.19
N MET A 347 9.02 -3.23 15.45
CA MET A 347 9.22 -2.53 14.19
C MET A 347 9.49 -3.56 13.08
N GLU A 348 8.46 -3.90 12.31
CA GLU A 348 8.47 -4.91 11.24
C GLU A 348 8.73 -4.21 9.89
N VAL A 349 9.97 -3.79 9.68
CA VAL A 349 10.35 -2.90 8.56
C VAL A 349 11.59 -3.44 7.87
N PRO A 350 11.48 -3.95 6.63
CA PRO A 350 12.63 -4.49 5.91
C PRO A 350 13.72 -3.46 5.71
N ALA A 351 14.95 -3.79 6.11
CA ALA A 351 16.14 -2.97 5.92
C ALA A 351 17.21 -3.74 5.14
N TRP A 352 18.30 -3.09 4.80
CA TRP A 352 19.43 -3.73 4.15
C TRP A 352 20.22 -4.59 5.14
N GLN A 353 19.93 -5.91 5.12
CA GLN A 353 20.44 -6.88 6.07
C GLN A 353 21.14 -8.06 5.39
N ALA A 354 22.09 -8.67 6.09
CA ALA A 354 22.91 -9.78 5.61
C ALA A 354 22.35 -11.18 5.93
N GLY A 355 21.30 -11.27 6.75
CA GLY A 355 20.67 -12.51 7.16
C GLY A 355 20.32 -12.53 8.64
N PRO A 356 19.67 -13.62 9.10
CA PRO A 356 19.30 -13.81 10.50
C PRO A 356 20.53 -13.94 11.40
N ARG A 357 20.42 -13.50 12.64
CA ARG A 357 21.49 -13.60 13.64
C ARG A 357 21.67 -15.04 14.10
N GLU A 358 22.89 -15.56 13.98
CA GLU A 358 23.21 -16.95 14.35
C GLU A 358 23.15 -17.16 15.88
N ASP A 359 23.54 -16.16 16.69
CA ASP A 359 23.43 -16.23 18.15
C ASP A 359 21.96 -16.30 18.61
N LEU A 360 21.05 -15.58 17.94
CA LEU A 360 19.61 -15.65 18.20
C LEU A 360 19.03 -17.00 17.77
N LYS A 361 19.44 -17.53 16.62
CA LYS A 361 19.04 -18.89 16.20
C LYS A 361 19.46 -19.93 17.24
N ALA A 362 20.71 -19.87 17.71
CA ALA A 362 21.23 -20.78 18.73
C ALA A 362 20.43 -20.66 20.05
N ALA A 363 20.11 -19.42 20.46
CA ALA A 363 19.29 -19.19 21.66
C ALA A 363 17.86 -19.75 21.53
N LEU A 364 17.28 -19.70 20.33
CA LEU A 364 15.94 -20.26 20.05
C LEU A 364 15.92 -21.80 20.01
N GLN A 365 17.05 -22.44 19.66
CA GLN A 365 17.20 -23.89 19.59
C GLN A 365 17.61 -24.52 20.91
N ALA A 366 18.12 -23.73 21.86
CA ALA A 366 18.55 -24.21 23.15
C ALA A 366 17.36 -24.87 23.89
N PRO A 367 17.51 -26.13 24.39
CA PRO A 367 16.44 -26.78 25.13
C PRO A 367 16.09 -25.94 26.37
N ALA A 368 14.78 -25.83 26.65
CA ALA A 368 14.35 -25.31 27.94
C ALA A 368 15.00 -26.14 29.03
N SER A 369 15.83 -25.57 29.88
CA SER A 369 16.45 -26.28 30.98
C SER A 369 15.38 -26.62 32.01
N ASP A 370 14.92 -27.88 32.01
CA ASP A 370 13.93 -28.41 32.95
C ASP A 370 14.44 -28.47 34.42
N ASP A 371 15.70 -28.08 34.67
CA ASP A 371 16.38 -28.22 35.95
C ASP A 371 16.59 -26.92 36.75
N VAL A 372 15.89 -25.83 36.44
CA VAL A 372 15.97 -24.63 37.27
C VAL A 372 14.79 -24.61 38.25
N PRO A 373 15.03 -24.69 39.59
CA PRO A 373 13.99 -24.59 40.60
C PRO A 373 13.23 -23.26 40.42
N ALA A 374 11.92 -23.25 40.68
CA ALA A 374 11.04 -22.09 40.51
C ALA A 374 11.51 -20.82 41.29
N ASP A 375 12.31 -21.01 42.34
CA ASP A 375 12.91 -19.95 43.14
C ASP A 375 14.20 -19.35 42.53
N ALA A 376 14.78 -19.98 41.51
CA ALA A 376 15.94 -19.47 40.77
C ALA A 376 15.58 -18.81 39.43
N ALA A 377 14.30 -18.55 39.19
CA ALA A 377 13.79 -17.90 37.99
C ALA A 377 14.21 -16.45 37.81
N SER A 378 14.97 -15.87 38.76
CA SER A 378 15.66 -14.58 38.62
C SER A 378 17.07 -14.67 38.01
N GLY A 379 17.58 -15.88 37.73
CA GLY A 379 18.81 -16.10 36.96
C GLY A 379 18.52 -16.04 35.46
N GLY A 380 18.14 -14.86 34.97
CA GLY A 380 17.82 -14.63 33.57
C GLY A 380 18.96 -15.01 32.64
N LYS A 381 18.63 -15.62 31.49
CA LYS A 381 19.56 -15.70 30.36
C LYS A 381 20.06 -14.27 30.11
N GLN A 382 21.34 -14.08 29.88
CA GLN A 382 21.84 -12.74 29.54
C GLN A 382 21.27 -12.29 28.19
N PRO A 383 20.89 -11.01 28.05
CA PRO A 383 20.52 -10.48 26.74
C PRO A 383 21.65 -10.67 25.74
N LEU A 384 21.31 -10.87 24.47
CA LEU A 384 22.30 -10.91 23.40
C LEU A 384 23.00 -9.55 23.26
N ALA A 385 24.18 -9.52 22.64
CA ALA A 385 25.02 -8.33 22.53
C ALA A 385 24.32 -7.10 21.93
N ASP A 386 23.32 -7.31 21.05
CA ASP A 386 22.39 -6.27 20.59
C ASP A 386 20.97 -6.75 20.83
N PRO A 387 20.29 -6.31 21.92
CA PRO A 387 18.99 -6.84 22.31
C PRO A 387 17.82 -6.24 21.52
N PHE A 388 18.09 -5.47 20.45
CA PHE A 388 17.04 -4.81 19.68
C PHE A 388 16.71 -5.50 18.37
N ILE A 389 17.68 -6.16 17.73
CA ILE A 389 17.62 -6.50 16.31
C ILE A 389 17.70 -8.00 16.08
N THR A 390 16.85 -8.52 15.19
CA THR A 390 16.75 -9.95 14.89
C THR A 390 17.68 -10.42 13.76
N HIS A 391 18.12 -9.52 12.89
CA HIS A 391 18.97 -9.80 11.73
C HIS A 391 20.19 -8.89 11.72
N VAL A 392 21.25 -9.29 11.03
CA VAL A 392 22.48 -8.51 10.91
C VAL A 392 22.31 -7.43 9.85
N LEU A 393 22.41 -6.16 10.23
CA LEU A 393 22.41 -5.06 9.25
C LEU A 393 23.79 -4.95 8.59
N HIS A 394 23.81 -4.60 7.29
CA HIS A 394 25.05 -4.27 6.59
C HIS A 394 25.71 -3.01 7.14
N GLU A 395 24.92 -2.01 7.51
CA GLU A 395 25.39 -0.71 8.02
C GLU A 395 24.73 -0.35 9.36
N PRO A 396 25.04 -1.08 10.46
CA PRO A 396 24.36 -0.87 11.75
C PRO A 396 24.68 0.50 12.38
N TRP A 397 25.76 1.15 11.94
CA TRP A 397 26.21 2.45 12.49
C TRP A 397 25.46 3.65 11.90
N SER A 398 24.92 3.51 10.71
CA SER A 398 24.15 4.54 10.01
C SER A 398 22.64 4.31 10.09
N ASP A 399 22.18 3.17 10.63
CA ASP A 399 20.77 2.84 10.71
C ASP A 399 20.02 3.80 11.67
N PRO A 400 18.97 4.51 11.17
CA PRO A 400 18.30 5.54 11.96
C PRO A 400 17.55 4.97 13.16
N ALA A 401 16.94 3.77 13.04
CA ALA A 401 16.16 3.19 14.14
C ALA A 401 17.04 2.73 15.30
N THR A 402 18.11 1.98 15.01
CA THR A 402 19.03 1.53 16.06
C THR A 402 19.76 2.69 16.71
N ASN A 403 20.12 3.73 15.94
CA ASN A 403 20.72 4.95 16.48
C ASN A 403 19.75 5.71 17.38
N PHE A 404 18.47 5.83 16.96
CA PHE A 404 17.42 6.44 17.78
C PHE A 404 17.27 5.71 19.12
N LEU A 405 17.15 4.39 19.11
CA LEU A 405 16.99 3.58 20.32
C LEU A 405 18.15 3.76 21.29
N ARG A 406 19.40 3.76 20.76
CA ARG A 406 20.60 4.00 21.58
C ARG A 406 20.63 5.42 22.15
N GLN A 407 20.32 6.44 21.35
CA GLN A 407 20.27 7.84 21.80
C GLN A 407 19.20 8.07 22.86
N ARG A 408 18.06 7.39 22.77
CA ARG A 408 16.99 7.44 23.77
C ARG A 408 17.25 6.54 24.99
N GLY A 409 18.40 5.84 25.03
CA GLY A 409 18.81 5.04 26.18
C GLY A 409 17.98 3.77 26.39
N PHE A 410 17.42 3.18 25.34
CA PHE A 410 16.82 1.85 25.44
C PHE A 410 17.93 0.81 25.66
N GLN A 411 17.65 -0.17 26.51
CA GLN A 411 18.57 -1.27 26.83
C GLN A 411 17.88 -2.64 26.79
N ASN A 412 16.55 -2.66 26.83
CA ASN A 412 15.75 -3.90 26.90
C ASN A 412 16.12 -4.80 28.08
N LEU A 413 16.46 -4.21 29.23
CA LEU A 413 16.81 -4.96 30.44
C LEU A 413 15.62 -5.79 30.93
N PRO A 414 15.84 -6.90 31.67
CA PRO A 414 14.76 -7.71 32.21
C PRO A 414 13.67 -6.93 32.96
N GLU A 415 14.08 -5.93 33.73
CA GLU A 415 13.20 -5.05 34.52
C GLU A 415 12.45 -3.99 33.72
N ASP A 416 12.87 -3.67 32.49
CA ASP A 416 12.20 -2.68 31.66
C ASP A 416 10.78 -3.14 31.32
N ARG A 417 9.80 -2.29 31.57
CA ARG A 417 8.39 -2.59 31.24
C ARG A 417 8.02 -2.28 29.79
N VAL A 418 8.81 -1.46 29.11
CA VAL A 418 8.65 -1.13 27.69
C VAL A 418 9.92 -1.54 26.95
N LYS A 419 9.80 -2.50 26.05
CA LYS A 419 10.90 -3.06 25.28
C LYS A 419 10.62 -2.93 23.79
N VAL A 420 11.68 -2.85 22.97
CA VAL A 420 11.58 -2.67 21.51
C VAL A 420 12.32 -3.78 20.79
N MET A 421 11.69 -4.34 19.76
CA MET A 421 12.31 -5.33 18.85
C MET A 421 12.18 -4.88 17.40
N PHE A 422 13.31 -4.70 16.74
CA PHE A 422 13.40 -4.39 15.33
C PHE A 422 13.59 -5.66 14.51
N ILE A 423 12.72 -5.86 13.51
CA ILE A 423 12.65 -7.00 12.61
C ILE A 423 12.94 -6.49 11.20
N PRO A 424 14.22 -6.38 10.78
CA PRO A 424 14.63 -5.72 9.54
C PRO A 424 14.57 -6.65 8.32
N CYS A 425 13.56 -7.51 8.22
CA CYS A 425 13.42 -8.44 7.11
C CYS A 425 12.00 -8.50 6.58
N TYR A 426 11.83 -9.05 5.38
CA TYR A 426 10.52 -9.46 4.92
C TYR A 426 10.09 -10.74 5.67
N LEU A 427 8.90 -10.72 6.24
CA LEU A 427 8.27 -11.87 6.88
C LEU A 427 7.59 -12.72 5.80
N ASP A 428 8.37 -13.50 5.10
CA ASP A 428 7.98 -14.32 3.95
C ASP A 428 7.83 -15.82 4.27
N GLY A 429 7.98 -16.17 5.55
CA GLY A 429 7.91 -17.55 6.04
C GLY A 429 9.23 -18.30 6.00
N ALA A 430 10.32 -17.67 5.54
CA ALA A 430 11.66 -18.26 5.43
C ALA A 430 12.77 -17.31 5.92
N ASP A 431 12.42 -16.37 6.81
CA ASP A 431 13.33 -15.34 7.34
C ASP A 431 14.42 -15.92 8.28
N GLY A 432 14.27 -17.17 8.73
CA GLY A 432 15.23 -17.88 9.57
C GLY A 432 15.16 -17.55 11.06
N ILE A 433 14.24 -16.69 11.49
CA ILE A 433 13.97 -16.32 12.90
C ILE A 433 12.51 -16.61 13.25
N PHE A 434 11.55 -16.00 12.56
CA PHE A 434 10.12 -16.22 12.80
C PHE A 434 9.61 -17.43 12.03
N ASP A 435 10.02 -17.57 10.78
CA ASP A 435 9.59 -18.59 9.82
C ASP A 435 8.05 -18.64 9.71
N LEU A 436 7.44 -17.46 9.75
CA LEU A 436 6.02 -17.21 9.59
C LEU A 436 5.82 -16.05 8.62
N HIS A 437 4.80 -16.15 7.77
CA HIS A 437 4.42 -15.03 6.92
C HIS A 437 3.83 -13.87 7.75
N TYR A 438 3.94 -12.65 7.25
CA TYR A 438 3.39 -11.45 7.90
C TYR A 438 1.95 -11.63 8.37
N TYR A 439 1.06 -12.17 7.51
CA TYR A 439 -0.34 -12.43 7.88
C TYR A 439 -0.54 -13.58 8.88
N GLU A 440 0.48 -14.39 9.11
CA GLU A 440 0.45 -15.39 10.19
C GLU A 440 0.87 -14.78 11.53
N LEU A 441 1.73 -13.73 11.53
CA LEU A 441 2.15 -13.00 12.73
C LEU A 441 1.14 -11.92 13.16
N LEU A 442 0.53 -11.24 12.20
CA LEU A 442 -0.39 -10.12 12.43
C LEU A 442 -1.49 -10.41 13.48
N PRO A 443 -2.19 -11.57 13.49
CA PRO A 443 -3.17 -11.88 14.54
C PRO A 443 -2.62 -11.89 15.96
N GLY A 444 -1.31 -12.07 16.13
CA GLY A 444 -0.62 -12.08 17.43
C GLY A 444 -0.53 -10.73 18.12
N LEU A 445 -0.67 -9.66 17.37
CA LEU A 445 -0.58 -8.29 17.86
C LEU A 445 -1.82 -7.87 18.65
N ASP A 446 -1.66 -6.89 19.51
CA ASP A 446 -2.75 -6.29 20.27
C ASP A 446 -3.19 -4.96 19.67
N LEU A 447 -2.25 -4.15 19.23
CA LEU A 447 -2.45 -2.84 18.64
C LEU A 447 -1.37 -2.60 17.58
N THR A 448 -1.71 -1.86 16.54
CA THR A 448 -0.72 -1.36 15.57
C THR A 448 -0.76 0.17 15.50
N ALA A 449 0.37 0.77 15.12
CA ALA A 449 0.46 2.22 14.94
C ALA A 449 1.18 2.54 13.63
N TYR A 450 0.50 3.26 12.76
CA TYR A 450 0.99 3.70 11.45
C TYR A 450 0.90 5.22 11.35
N PRO A 451 1.74 5.97 12.08
CA PRO A 451 1.63 7.41 12.17
C PRO A 451 2.27 8.11 10.96
N SER A 452 1.93 7.66 9.76
CA SER A 452 2.51 8.12 8.51
C SER A 452 2.32 9.61 8.28
N TYR A 453 3.38 10.24 7.77
CA TYR A 453 3.36 11.61 7.25
C TYR A 453 2.96 11.65 5.77
N TYR A 454 3.41 10.66 4.97
CA TYR A 454 3.07 10.52 3.55
C TYR A 454 2.53 9.12 3.26
N GLU A 455 1.23 9.01 3.13
CA GLU A 455 0.54 7.73 2.89
C GLU A 455 -0.68 7.93 2.00
N PRO A 456 -0.57 7.78 0.68
CA PRO A 456 -1.68 7.99 -0.24
C PRO A 456 -2.94 7.21 0.10
N TRP A 457 -2.79 5.95 0.54
CA TRP A 457 -3.90 5.16 1.07
C TRP A 457 -3.58 4.59 2.45
N GLY A 458 -2.75 3.56 2.53
CA GLY A 458 -2.40 2.84 3.76
C GLY A 458 -3.04 1.46 3.81
N TYR A 459 -2.37 0.48 3.19
CA TYR A 459 -2.80 -0.91 3.29
C TYR A 459 -2.53 -1.50 4.67
N THR A 460 -1.40 -1.18 5.30
CA THR A 460 -1.03 -1.74 6.61
C THR A 460 -2.08 -1.48 7.71
N PRO A 461 -2.66 -0.28 7.88
CA PRO A 461 -3.76 -0.10 8.82
C PRO A 461 -5.04 -0.87 8.40
N LEU A 462 -5.35 -0.96 7.10
CA LEU A 462 -6.49 -1.73 6.61
C LEU A 462 -6.30 -3.24 6.86
N GLU A 463 -5.11 -3.77 6.61
CA GLU A 463 -4.75 -5.16 6.91
C GLU A 463 -4.85 -5.46 8.41
N SER A 464 -4.36 -4.54 9.25
CA SER A 464 -4.45 -4.66 10.70
C SER A 464 -5.89 -4.84 11.15
N VAL A 465 -6.79 -3.94 10.78
CA VAL A 465 -8.20 -4.03 11.19
C VAL A 465 -8.91 -5.23 10.59
N ALA A 466 -8.54 -5.67 9.38
CA ALA A 466 -9.06 -6.89 8.77
C ALA A 466 -8.68 -8.15 9.55
N PHE A 467 -7.50 -8.15 10.17
CA PHE A 467 -7.02 -9.21 11.07
C PHE A 467 -7.41 -8.98 12.54
N HIS A 468 -8.45 -8.22 12.81
CA HIS A 468 -9.01 -7.93 14.14
C HIS A 468 -8.02 -7.23 15.09
N VAL A 469 -7.04 -6.51 14.57
CA VAL A 469 -6.08 -5.73 15.36
C VAL A 469 -6.43 -4.26 15.23
N PRO A 470 -6.86 -3.60 16.33
CA PRO A 470 -7.10 -2.16 16.32
C PRO A 470 -5.84 -1.38 15.92
N CYS A 471 -6.01 -0.21 15.34
CA CYS A 471 -4.86 0.55 14.86
C CYS A 471 -4.97 2.06 15.10
N LEU A 472 -3.79 2.67 15.22
CA LEU A 472 -3.58 4.11 15.14
C LEU A 472 -3.12 4.47 13.73
N THR A 473 -3.69 5.50 13.13
CA THR A 473 -3.28 6.05 11.85
C THR A 473 -3.36 7.58 11.89
N THR A 474 -3.21 8.27 10.78
CA THR A 474 -3.20 9.73 10.76
C THR A 474 -4.17 10.33 9.75
N THR A 475 -4.44 11.63 9.90
CA THR A 475 -5.18 12.43 8.91
C THR A 475 -4.43 12.68 7.60
N LEU A 476 -3.15 12.27 7.49
CA LEU A 476 -2.36 12.30 6.27
C LEU A 476 -2.27 10.93 5.57
N ALA A 477 -2.98 9.93 6.07
CA ALA A 477 -3.17 8.64 5.42
C ALA A 477 -4.59 8.57 4.82
N GLY A 478 -4.70 8.17 3.55
CA GLY A 478 -6.00 8.09 2.87
C GLY A 478 -7.00 7.18 3.59
N PHE A 479 -6.54 6.03 4.09
CA PHE A 479 -7.35 5.13 4.92
C PHE A 479 -7.84 5.82 6.19
N GLY A 480 -6.99 6.65 6.84
CA GLY A 480 -7.37 7.39 8.05
C GLY A 480 -8.51 8.37 7.78
N VAL A 481 -8.40 9.17 6.73
CA VAL A 481 -9.46 10.12 6.31
C VAL A 481 -10.76 9.37 6.00
N TRP A 482 -10.70 8.31 5.20
CA TRP A 482 -11.85 7.48 4.89
C TRP A 482 -12.50 6.87 6.15
N ALA A 483 -11.70 6.38 7.10
CA ALA A 483 -12.20 5.80 8.35
C ALA A 483 -12.93 6.85 9.20
N GLU A 484 -12.39 8.09 9.31
CA GLU A 484 -13.06 9.19 10.03
C GLU A 484 -14.40 9.57 9.38
N GLU A 485 -14.45 9.67 8.06
CA GLU A 485 -15.70 9.94 7.34
C GLU A 485 -16.75 8.86 7.58
N LEU A 486 -16.36 7.57 7.53
CA LEU A 486 -17.26 6.46 7.81
C LEU A 486 -17.77 6.51 9.26
N LYS A 487 -16.91 6.79 10.22
CA LYS A 487 -17.28 6.94 11.63
C LYS A 487 -18.24 8.12 11.82
N ALA A 488 -18.00 9.26 11.18
CA ALA A 488 -18.87 10.41 11.21
C ALA A 488 -20.28 10.10 10.63
N GLN A 489 -20.33 9.39 9.51
CA GLN A 489 -21.61 8.94 8.91
C GLN A 489 -22.37 8.03 9.87
N ARG A 490 -21.72 7.07 10.53
CA ARG A 490 -22.34 6.16 11.50
C ARG A 490 -22.86 6.91 12.73
N ARG A 491 -22.12 7.90 13.25
CA ARG A 491 -22.56 8.76 14.36
C ARG A 491 -23.81 9.58 14.01
N ASN A 492 -23.87 10.12 12.81
CA ASN A 492 -25.03 10.91 12.33
C ASN A 492 -26.30 10.07 12.11
N THR A 493 -26.14 8.77 11.82
CA THR A 493 -27.29 7.84 11.64
C THR A 493 -27.75 7.21 12.96
N ALA A 494 -26.91 7.16 13.99
CA ALA A 494 -27.29 6.72 15.32
C ALA A 494 -28.04 7.85 16.03
N ALA A 495 -29.30 7.64 16.42
CA ALA A 495 -30.11 8.59 17.16
C ALA A 495 -29.49 8.85 18.56
N GLY A 496 -28.60 9.82 18.65
CA GLY A 496 -27.87 10.22 19.85
C GLY A 496 -26.59 10.94 19.41
N GLY A 497 -26.66 12.25 19.24
CA GLY A 497 -25.52 13.06 18.85
C GLY A 497 -24.34 12.94 19.84
N PRO A 498 -23.14 13.38 19.47
CA PRO A 498 -21.94 13.26 20.27
C PRO A 498 -22.14 13.97 21.62
N LYS A 499 -21.76 13.32 22.70
CA LYS A 499 -21.54 14.01 23.96
C LYS A 499 -20.21 14.74 23.84
N ASP A 500 -20.29 16.02 23.50
CA ASP A 500 -19.13 16.93 23.57
C ASP A 500 -18.54 16.90 24.98
N GLY A 501 -17.24 16.65 25.09
CA GLY A 501 -16.49 16.95 26.27
C GLY A 501 -15.55 15.90 26.85
N ASP A 502 -15.35 14.74 26.22
CA ASP A 502 -14.48 13.70 26.78
C ASP A 502 -13.18 13.54 25.95
N THR A 503 -12.21 14.40 26.24
CA THR A 503 -10.87 14.36 25.61
C THR A 503 -9.91 13.38 26.30
N ALA A 504 -10.36 12.61 27.27
CA ALA A 504 -9.51 11.79 28.15
C ALA A 504 -9.62 10.27 27.92
N HIS A 505 -10.44 9.79 26.97
CA HIS A 505 -10.65 8.36 26.77
C HIS A 505 -10.08 7.87 25.44
N CYS A 506 -9.42 6.69 25.50
CA CYS A 506 -9.08 5.89 24.36
C CYS A 506 -10.36 5.47 23.61
N HIS A 507 -10.59 5.98 22.41
CA HIS A 507 -11.78 5.65 21.61
C HIS A 507 -11.66 4.33 20.82
N LEU A 508 -10.56 3.62 20.95
CA LEU A 508 -10.31 2.36 20.26
C LEU A 508 -11.33 1.28 20.62
N ASP A 509 -11.89 1.30 21.83
CA ASP A 509 -12.89 0.32 22.28
C ASP A 509 -14.22 0.42 21.54
N THR A 510 -14.55 1.58 20.99
CA THR A 510 -15.76 1.82 20.21
C THR A 510 -15.53 1.76 18.69
N ASP A 511 -14.40 2.27 18.24
CA ASP A 511 -14.14 2.54 16.83
C ASP A 511 -13.17 1.55 16.18
N GLY A 512 -12.27 0.94 16.96
CA GLY A 512 -11.23 0.02 16.47
C GLY A 512 -10.12 0.69 15.67
N VAL A 513 -10.26 1.99 15.37
CA VAL A 513 -9.28 2.82 14.67
C VAL A 513 -9.26 4.20 15.30
N GLU A 514 -8.09 4.64 15.70
CA GLU A 514 -7.85 6.03 16.09
C GLU A 514 -7.10 6.77 14.99
N VAL A 515 -7.59 7.95 14.61
CA VAL A 515 -7.00 8.78 13.55
C VAL A 515 -6.40 10.04 14.17
N ILE A 516 -5.09 10.05 14.30
CA ILE A 516 -4.34 11.14 14.92
C ILE A 516 -4.19 12.30 13.93
N LEU A 517 -4.53 13.51 14.37
CA LEU A 517 -4.25 14.71 13.59
C LEU A 517 -2.74 14.85 13.39
N ARG A 518 -2.28 14.87 12.13
CA ARG A 518 -0.89 15.10 11.77
C ARG A 518 -0.76 16.27 10.81
N THR A 519 0.24 17.12 11.07
CA THR A 519 0.63 18.26 10.24
C THR A 519 2.15 18.23 10.01
N ASP A 520 2.68 19.21 9.29
CA ASP A 520 4.13 19.32 9.07
C ASP A 520 4.92 19.59 10.38
N TYR A 521 4.27 20.11 11.42
CA TYR A 521 4.95 20.67 12.59
C TYR A 521 4.53 20.08 13.94
N ASN A 522 3.55 19.18 13.98
CA ASN A 522 3.03 18.65 15.26
C ASN A 522 3.63 17.29 15.66
N TYR A 523 4.93 17.09 15.39
CA TYR A 523 5.63 15.85 15.71
C TYR A 523 5.49 15.44 17.17
N ASP A 524 5.68 16.39 18.09
CA ASP A 524 5.65 16.13 19.53
C ASP A 524 4.24 15.74 20.00
N GLU A 525 3.22 16.43 19.55
CA GLU A 525 1.82 16.13 19.89
C GLU A 525 1.40 14.75 19.38
N VAL A 526 1.89 14.35 18.19
CA VAL A 526 1.63 13.02 17.64
C VAL A 526 2.32 11.94 18.48
N ALA A 527 3.57 12.16 18.90
CA ALA A 527 4.29 11.22 19.77
C ALA A 527 3.60 11.06 21.13
N ASP A 528 3.16 12.16 21.75
CA ASP A 528 2.38 12.14 22.99
C ASP A 528 1.05 11.40 22.79
N ARG A 529 0.37 11.63 21.67
CA ARG A 529 -0.90 10.95 21.40
C ARG A 529 -0.69 9.44 21.25
N ILE A 530 0.37 8.99 20.55
CA ILE A 530 0.70 7.57 20.43
C ILE A 530 0.93 6.94 21.80
N ALA A 531 1.74 7.58 22.67
CA ALA A 531 2.01 7.09 24.01
C ALA A 531 0.71 6.98 24.85
N ASN A 532 -0.13 8.00 24.81
CA ASN A 532 -1.39 8.06 25.56
C ASN A 532 -2.41 7.03 25.07
N GLU A 533 -2.50 6.81 23.75
CA GLU A 533 -3.40 5.79 23.19
C GLU A 533 -2.96 4.38 23.56
N ILE A 534 -1.66 4.09 23.54
CA ILE A 534 -1.14 2.79 23.98
C ILE A 534 -1.38 2.60 25.48
N LEU A 535 -1.14 3.62 26.31
CA LEU A 535 -1.40 3.57 27.73
C LEU A 535 -2.90 3.36 28.03
N GLY A 536 -3.77 4.10 27.34
CA GLY A 536 -5.22 3.94 27.43
C GLY A 536 -5.69 2.55 27.01
N TYR A 537 -5.15 2.02 25.92
CA TYR A 537 -5.47 0.67 25.46
C TYR A 537 -4.99 -0.41 26.46
N ALA A 538 -3.82 -0.23 27.06
CA ALA A 538 -3.30 -1.12 28.09
C ALA A 538 -4.18 -1.18 29.36
N ALA A 539 -4.97 -0.14 29.61
CA ALA A 539 -5.90 -0.06 30.73
C ALA A 539 -7.29 -0.66 30.43
N LEU A 540 -7.58 -1.04 29.18
CA LEU A 540 -8.86 -1.60 28.79
C LEU A 540 -9.11 -2.96 29.42
N THR A 541 -10.35 -3.20 29.86
CA THR A 541 -10.79 -4.53 30.27
C THR A 541 -10.84 -5.50 29.08
N GLY A 542 -10.73 -6.80 29.31
CA GLY A 542 -10.84 -7.80 28.24
C GLY A 542 -12.12 -7.66 27.40
N LYS A 543 -13.25 -7.24 28.01
CA LYS A 543 -14.48 -6.97 27.28
C LYS A 543 -14.37 -5.78 26.33
N GLN A 544 -13.67 -4.73 26.71
CA GLN A 544 -13.42 -3.55 25.88
C GLN A 544 -12.42 -3.88 24.75
N VAL A 545 -11.37 -4.65 25.04
CA VAL A 545 -10.46 -5.16 24.01
C VAL A 545 -11.19 -5.98 22.96
N ASP A 546 -12.10 -6.87 23.38
CA ASP A 546 -12.94 -7.64 22.44
C ASP A 546 -13.87 -6.73 21.61
N ALA A 547 -14.40 -5.66 22.21
CA ALA A 547 -15.22 -4.67 21.50
C ALA A 547 -14.38 -3.92 20.45
N ALA A 548 -13.17 -3.45 20.80
CA ALA A 548 -12.25 -2.80 19.89
C ALA A 548 -11.90 -3.68 18.68
N ARG A 549 -11.61 -4.97 18.91
CA ARG A 549 -11.33 -5.95 17.86
C ARG A 549 -12.52 -6.18 16.93
N LYS A 550 -13.73 -6.23 17.47
CA LYS A 550 -14.96 -6.34 16.70
C LYS A 550 -15.24 -5.09 15.87
N ALA A 551 -15.02 -3.91 16.45
CA ALA A 551 -15.15 -2.63 15.74
C ALA A 551 -14.16 -2.53 14.57
N ALA A 552 -12.90 -2.92 14.78
CA ALA A 552 -11.87 -2.94 13.76
C ALA A 552 -12.29 -3.80 12.55
N VAL A 553 -12.67 -5.06 12.76
CA VAL A 553 -13.08 -5.93 11.66
C VAL A 553 -14.38 -5.50 10.99
N ALA A 554 -15.28 -4.88 11.72
CA ALA A 554 -16.51 -4.32 11.16
C ALA A 554 -16.21 -3.12 10.23
N LEU A 555 -15.20 -2.32 10.56
CA LEU A 555 -14.74 -1.24 9.69
C LEU A 555 -14.08 -1.80 8.42
N ALA A 556 -13.20 -2.80 8.54
CA ALA A 556 -12.60 -3.47 7.39
C ALA A 556 -13.64 -4.07 6.43
N GLY A 557 -14.77 -4.56 6.95
CA GLY A 557 -15.88 -5.09 6.16
C GLY A 557 -16.52 -4.06 5.21
N GLU A 558 -16.41 -2.77 5.50
CA GLU A 558 -16.90 -1.70 4.61
C GLU A 558 -15.90 -1.41 3.48
N ALA A 559 -14.60 -1.68 3.69
CA ALA A 559 -13.54 -1.47 2.71
C ALA A 559 -13.39 -2.64 1.72
N LEU A 560 -14.36 -3.52 1.60
CA LEU A 560 -14.29 -4.63 0.65
C LEU A 560 -14.41 -4.13 -0.80
N TRP A 561 -13.69 -4.76 -1.73
CA TRP A 561 -13.74 -4.43 -3.15
C TRP A 561 -15.15 -4.43 -3.72
N LYS A 562 -16.01 -5.35 -3.30
CA LYS A 562 -17.43 -5.37 -3.72
C LYS A 562 -18.18 -4.07 -3.38
N ASN A 563 -17.81 -3.40 -2.29
CA ASN A 563 -18.38 -2.12 -1.88
C ASN A 563 -17.73 -0.95 -2.65
N PHE A 564 -16.40 -1.00 -2.83
CA PHE A 564 -15.67 0.08 -3.50
C PHE A 564 -15.76 0.03 -5.02
N PHE A 565 -16.18 -1.08 -5.61
CA PHE A 565 -16.37 -1.18 -7.06
C PHE A 565 -17.39 -0.17 -7.62
N GLN A 566 -18.29 0.35 -6.81
CA GLN A 566 -19.20 1.44 -7.20
C GLN A 566 -18.46 2.71 -7.68
N TYR A 567 -17.31 3.04 -7.08
CA TYR A 567 -16.50 4.20 -7.48
C TYR A 567 -15.88 3.97 -8.86
N TYR A 568 -15.45 2.77 -9.16
CA TYR A 568 -14.95 2.38 -10.49
C TYR A 568 -16.05 2.47 -11.56
N ARG A 569 -17.27 2.02 -11.24
CA ARG A 569 -18.43 2.18 -12.14
C ARG A 569 -18.70 3.65 -12.47
N LYS A 570 -18.56 4.54 -11.48
CA LYS A 570 -18.69 5.99 -11.69
C LYS A 570 -17.61 6.51 -12.63
N ALA A 571 -16.36 6.10 -12.43
CA ALA A 571 -15.24 6.50 -13.29
C ALA A 571 -15.44 5.99 -14.74
N TYR A 572 -15.86 4.75 -14.93
CA TYR A 572 -16.16 4.19 -16.24
C TYR A 572 -17.29 4.96 -16.94
N ALA A 573 -18.36 5.31 -16.23
CA ALA A 573 -19.47 6.06 -16.79
C ALA A 573 -19.03 7.46 -17.27
N ILE A 574 -18.22 8.17 -16.48
CA ILE A 574 -17.67 9.48 -16.84
C ILE A 574 -16.77 9.36 -18.07
N ALA A 575 -15.84 8.38 -18.07
CA ALA A 575 -14.92 8.21 -19.18
C ALA A 575 -15.64 7.90 -20.50
N LEU A 576 -16.60 6.96 -20.47
CA LEU A 576 -17.40 6.58 -21.64
C LEU A 576 -18.24 7.76 -22.18
N GLN A 577 -18.83 8.56 -21.30
CA GLN A 577 -19.58 9.74 -21.69
C GLN A 577 -18.68 10.77 -22.40
N ARG A 578 -17.54 11.13 -21.80
CA ARG A 578 -16.62 12.12 -22.36
C ARG A 578 -15.96 11.64 -23.66
N ALA A 579 -15.64 10.36 -23.77
CA ALA A 579 -15.16 9.79 -25.02
C ALA A 579 -16.21 9.89 -26.13
N ALA A 580 -17.48 9.65 -25.83
CA ALA A 580 -18.57 9.84 -26.79
C ALA A 580 -18.71 11.30 -27.21
N GLU A 581 -18.64 12.24 -26.28
CA GLU A 581 -18.69 13.69 -26.55
C GLU A 581 -17.50 14.15 -27.41
N ARG A 582 -16.29 13.67 -27.11
CA ARG A 582 -15.06 13.93 -27.88
C ARG A 582 -15.18 13.47 -29.35
N ASN A 583 -15.80 12.32 -29.59
CA ASN A 583 -15.97 11.76 -30.92
C ASN A 583 -17.08 12.43 -31.75
N LEU A 584 -17.90 13.30 -31.15
CA LEU A 584 -18.90 14.10 -31.85
C LEU A 584 -18.37 15.48 -32.31
N GLN A 585 -17.21 15.91 -31.79
CA GLN A 585 -16.51 17.14 -32.20
C GLN A 585 -15.55 16.87 -33.35
#